data_32bee45617a21d234cd688274642f3d9
#
_entry.id   32bee45617a21d234cd688274642f3d9
#
_cell.length_a   1.000
_cell.length_b   1.000
_cell.length_c   1.000
_cell.angle_alpha   90.00
_cell.angle_beta   90.00
_cell.angle_gamma   90.00
#
_symmetry.space_group_name_H-M   'P 1'
#
loop_
_entity.id
_entity.type
_entity.pdbx_description
1 polymer ?
#
loop_
_entity_poly.entity_id
_entity_poly.type
_entity_poly.pdbx_seq_one_letter_code
_entity_poly.pdbx_strand_id
1 'polypeptide(L)'
;MTADLQEPIMQQFIDENPSIQFAYVVDMNGKKTTKNITHLADRPRYENFGVGTDYSNREWFLKPRETGKIHVTDFYISKMTGALCITVSGPIIDDRDEMVGIFGVDIRFEEWAKNVDLISEATELALKAEYEAKMKSNQWL
;
A
#
# COMPACT_ATOMS: atom_id res chain seq x y z
N MET A 1 -20.81 -3.76 -6.04
CA MET A 1 -19.82 -2.68 -5.74
C MET A 1 -19.97 -1.58 -6.78
N THR A 2 -20.04 -0.35 -6.34
CA THR A 2 -20.09 0.80 -7.24
C THR A 2 -18.95 1.75 -6.92
N ALA A 3 -18.22 2.18 -7.96
CA ALA A 3 -17.10 3.10 -7.83
C ALA A 3 -17.51 4.41 -7.16
N ASP A 4 -18.68 4.94 -7.49
CA ASP A 4 -19.19 6.20 -6.94
C ASP A 4 -19.33 6.18 -5.42
N LEU A 5 -19.62 5.02 -4.83
CA LEU A 5 -19.70 4.86 -3.38
C LEU A 5 -18.34 4.61 -2.73
N GLN A 6 -17.44 3.96 -3.45
CA GLN A 6 -16.11 3.59 -2.95
C GLN A 6 -15.11 4.75 -2.98
N GLU A 7 -15.10 5.51 -4.08
CA GLU A 7 -14.07 6.53 -4.31
C GLU A 7 -13.99 7.60 -3.21
N PRO A 8 -15.09 8.14 -2.65
CA PRO A 8 -15.00 9.10 -1.56
C PRO A 8 -14.35 8.55 -0.29
N ILE A 9 -14.63 7.29 0.05
CA ILE A 9 -14.06 6.60 1.21
C ILE A 9 -12.56 6.38 1.00
N MET A 10 -12.19 5.95 -0.20
CA MET A 10 -10.80 5.75 -0.59
C MET A 10 -10.02 7.06 -0.58
N GLN A 11 -10.65 8.17 -0.99
CA GLN A 11 -10.03 9.48 -0.96
C GLN A 11 -9.71 9.93 0.46
N GLN A 12 -10.62 9.72 1.40
CA GLN A 12 -10.38 10.00 2.81
C GLN A 12 -9.19 9.17 3.32
N PHE A 13 -9.14 7.90 2.96
CA PHE A 13 -8.03 7.01 3.33
C PHE A 13 -6.67 7.52 2.79
N ILE A 14 -6.62 7.94 1.54
CA ILE A 14 -5.42 8.53 0.92
C ILE A 14 -5.01 9.81 1.63
N ASP A 15 -5.96 10.70 1.90
CA ASP A 15 -5.70 11.98 2.55
C ASP A 15 -5.13 11.80 3.97
N GLU A 16 -5.54 10.75 4.67
CA GLU A 16 -5.06 10.42 6.01
C GLU A 16 -3.73 9.63 6.01
N ASN A 17 -3.28 9.14 4.85
CA ASN A 17 -2.09 8.31 4.71
C ASN A 17 -1.15 8.82 3.62
N PRO A 18 -0.36 9.87 3.89
CA PRO A 18 0.47 10.52 2.86
C PRO A 18 1.51 9.61 2.19
N SER A 19 1.92 8.52 2.83
CA SER A 19 2.90 7.57 2.26
C SER A 19 2.33 6.70 1.14
N ILE A 20 1.00 6.58 1.07
CA ILE A 20 0.33 5.82 0.01
C ILE A 20 0.14 6.73 -1.19
N GLN A 21 0.64 6.30 -2.34
CA GLN A 21 0.56 7.07 -3.57
C GLN A 21 -0.78 6.90 -4.29
N PHE A 22 -1.23 5.66 -4.43
CA PHE A 22 -2.48 5.32 -5.12
C PHE A 22 -3.27 4.29 -4.34
N ALA A 23 -4.61 4.38 -4.46
CA ALA A 23 -5.53 3.32 -4.07
C ALA A 23 -6.51 3.06 -5.21
N TYR A 24 -6.87 1.82 -5.43
CA TYR A 24 -7.78 1.42 -6.52
C TYR A 24 -8.47 0.10 -6.19
N VAL A 25 -9.53 -0.18 -6.94
CA VAL A 25 -10.28 -1.43 -6.85
C VAL A 25 -10.34 -2.07 -8.23
N VAL A 26 -10.17 -3.37 -8.27
CA VAL A 26 -10.45 -4.20 -9.44
C VAL A 26 -11.57 -5.19 -9.11
N ASP A 27 -12.36 -5.57 -10.11
CA ASP A 27 -13.39 -6.60 -9.95
C ASP A 27 -12.78 -8.01 -9.93
N MET A 28 -13.62 -9.03 -9.80
CA MET A 28 -13.17 -10.42 -9.72
C MET A 28 -12.58 -10.96 -11.03
N ASN A 29 -12.74 -10.23 -12.13
CA ASN A 29 -12.10 -10.53 -13.41
C ASN A 29 -10.77 -9.79 -13.61
N GLY A 30 -10.36 -8.99 -12.64
CA GLY A 30 -9.11 -8.22 -12.72
C GLY A 30 -9.24 -6.89 -13.45
N LYS A 31 -10.46 -6.45 -13.73
CA LYS A 31 -10.72 -5.18 -14.41
C LYS A 31 -10.78 -4.04 -13.40
N LYS A 32 -9.98 -2.99 -13.62
CA LYS A 32 -9.98 -1.82 -12.75
C LYS A 32 -11.30 -1.05 -12.91
N THR A 33 -12.03 -0.91 -11.81
CA THR A 33 -13.37 -0.30 -11.78
C THR A 33 -13.40 1.09 -11.20
N THR A 34 -12.45 1.44 -10.32
CA THR A 34 -12.30 2.79 -9.79
C THR A 34 -11.25 3.59 -10.55
N LYS A 35 -11.27 4.90 -10.37
CA LYS A 35 -10.12 5.74 -10.68
C LYS A 35 -8.94 5.35 -9.77
N ASN A 36 -7.74 5.79 -10.14
CA ASN A 36 -6.63 5.80 -9.20
C ASN A 36 -6.86 6.94 -8.22
N ILE A 37 -7.19 6.61 -6.99
CA ILE A 37 -7.38 7.59 -5.94
C ILE A 37 -5.99 8.01 -5.45
N THR A 38 -5.71 9.30 -5.52
CA THR A 38 -4.39 9.83 -5.21
C THR A 38 -4.49 11.22 -4.56
N HIS A 39 -3.36 11.79 -4.17
CA HIS A 39 -3.31 13.13 -3.60
C HIS A 39 -3.68 14.20 -4.63
N LEU A 40 -4.26 15.30 -4.17
CA LEU A 40 -4.83 16.34 -5.03
C LEU A 40 -3.90 16.79 -6.17
N ALA A 41 -2.63 16.99 -5.86
CA ALA A 41 -1.64 17.45 -6.84
C ALA A 41 -1.40 16.46 -7.99
N ASP A 42 -1.59 15.15 -7.74
CA ASP A 42 -1.31 14.08 -8.69
C ASP A 42 -2.53 13.66 -9.51
N ARG A 43 -3.74 14.08 -9.11
CA ARG A 43 -5.00 13.69 -9.77
C ARG A 43 -5.03 13.94 -11.27
N PRO A 44 -4.70 15.14 -11.77
CA PRO A 44 -4.82 15.39 -13.21
C PRO A 44 -3.96 14.46 -14.06
N ARG A 45 -2.85 13.99 -13.51
CA ARG A 45 -1.90 13.15 -14.22
C ARG A 45 -2.25 11.67 -14.19
N TYR A 46 -2.79 11.17 -13.07
CA TYR A 46 -2.87 9.73 -12.84
C TYR A 46 -4.28 9.18 -12.61
N GLU A 47 -5.28 10.00 -12.28
CA GLU A 47 -6.58 9.47 -11.81
C GLU A 47 -7.27 8.56 -12.82
N ASN A 48 -7.17 8.83 -14.11
CA ASN A 48 -7.84 8.05 -15.15
C ASN A 48 -6.98 6.94 -15.75
N PHE A 49 -5.74 6.79 -15.30
CA PHE A 49 -4.84 5.79 -15.84
C PHE A 49 -5.34 4.38 -15.54
N GLY A 50 -5.50 3.57 -16.57
CA GLY A 50 -5.81 2.17 -16.44
C GLY A 50 -7.25 1.82 -16.08
N VAL A 51 -8.17 2.80 -15.97
CA VAL A 51 -9.60 2.51 -15.74
C VAL A 51 -10.12 1.63 -16.89
N GLY A 52 -10.75 0.51 -16.55
CA GLY A 52 -11.24 -0.46 -17.51
C GLY A 52 -10.16 -1.42 -18.05
N THR A 53 -8.90 -1.24 -17.68
CA THR A 53 -7.81 -2.13 -18.08
C THR A 53 -7.89 -3.44 -17.32
N ASP A 54 -7.47 -4.53 -17.96
CA ASP A 54 -7.37 -5.87 -17.40
C ASP A 54 -6.02 -6.05 -16.69
N TYR A 55 -6.08 -6.32 -15.39
CA TYR A 55 -4.93 -6.63 -14.55
C TYR A 55 -4.95 -8.07 -14.05
N SER A 56 -5.71 -8.96 -14.69
CA SER A 56 -5.90 -10.35 -14.24
C SER A 56 -4.62 -11.19 -14.18
N ASN A 57 -3.57 -10.76 -14.87
CA ASN A 57 -2.26 -11.43 -14.85
C ASN A 57 -1.29 -10.89 -13.79
N ARG A 58 -1.68 -9.88 -13.01
CA ARG A 58 -0.81 -9.27 -12.01
C ARG A 58 -0.83 -10.05 -10.71
N GLU A 59 0.35 -10.17 -10.09
CA GLU A 59 0.52 -10.87 -8.82
C GLU A 59 -0.38 -10.30 -7.71
N TRP A 60 -0.47 -8.97 -7.61
CA TRP A 60 -1.27 -8.29 -6.59
C TRP A 60 -2.78 -8.55 -6.73
N PHE A 61 -3.24 -8.98 -7.91
CA PHE A 61 -4.61 -9.45 -8.14
C PHE A 61 -4.75 -10.95 -7.85
N LEU A 62 -3.87 -11.76 -8.44
CA LEU A 62 -3.96 -13.23 -8.38
C LEU A 62 -3.81 -13.78 -6.97
N LYS A 63 -2.85 -13.27 -6.20
CA LYS A 63 -2.56 -13.81 -4.87
C LYS A 63 -3.70 -13.60 -3.87
N PRO A 64 -4.26 -12.40 -3.67
CA PRO A 64 -5.41 -12.24 -2.77
C PRO A 64 -6.63 -13.02 -3.23
N ARG A 65 -6.83 -13.14 -4.55
CA ARG A 65 -7.96 -13.89 -5.10
C ARG A 65 -7.85 -15.37 -4.78
N GLU A 66 -6.65 -15.95 -4.88
CA GLU A 66 -6.40 -17.36 -4.59
C GLU A 66 -6.43 -17.67 -3.09
N THR A 67 -5.83 -16.80 -2.27
CA THR A 67 -5.59 -17.09 -0.85
C THR A 67 -6.66 -16.51 0.07
N GLY A 68 -7.40 -15.50 -0.36
CA GLY A 68 -8.31 -14.75 0.49
C GLY A 68 -7.60 -13.88 1.54
N LYS A 69 -6.31 -13.66 1.38
CA LYS A 69 -5.46 -12.93 2.34
C LYS A 69 -4.82 -11.71 1.72
N ILE A 70 -4.34 -10.80 2.57
CA ILE A 70 -3.53 -9.66 2.14
C ILE A 70 -2.21 -10.16 1.56
N HIS A 71 -1.81 -9.54 0.45
CA HIS A 71 -0.57 -9.83 -0.25
C HIS A 71 0.27 -8.57 -0.39
N VAL A 72 1.58 -8.71 -0.23
CA VAL A 72 2.56 -7.65 -0.46
C VAL A 72 3.49 -8.12 -1.57
N THR A 73 3.59 -7.34 -2.64
CA THR A 73 4.48 -7.68 -3.76
C THR A 73 5.95 -7.38 -3.41
N ASP A 74 6.87 -7.94 -4.17
CA ASP A 74 8.23 -7.42 -4.24
C ASP A 74 8.23 -6.04 -4.92
N PHE A 75 9.35 -5.33 -4.84
CA PHE A 75 9.49 -4.07 -5.57
C PHE A 75 9.41 -4.32 -7.09
N TYR A 76 8.70 -3.44 -7.78
CA TYR A 76 8.60 -3.47 -9.23
C TYR A 76 8.49 -2.04 -9.78
N ILE A 77 8.69 -1.91 -11.11
CA ILE A 77 8.56 -0.61 -11.78
C ILE A 77 7.09 -0.35 -12.11
N SER A 78 6.53 0.73 -11.55
CA SER A 78 5.15 1.14 -11.85
C SER A 78 5.00 1.55 -13.31
N LYS A 79 3.97 1.02 -13.97
CA LYS A 79 3.62 1.46 -15.34
C LYS A 79 3.10 2.88 -15.38
N MET A 80 2.53 3.38 -14.28
CA MET A 80 2.01 4.75 -14.19
C MET A 80 3.11 5.79 -14.05
N THR A 81 4.09 5.53 -13.18
CA THR A 81 5.08 6.53 -12.77
C THR A 81 6.48 6.28 -13.32
N GLY A 82 6.77 5.04 -13.75
CA GLY A 82 8.12 4.63 -14.10
C GLY A 82 9.05 4.48 -12.89
N ALA A 83 8.54 4.64 -11.69
CA ALA A 83 9.31 4.55 -10.45
C ALA A 83 9.14 3.19 -9.78
N LEU A 84 10.11 2.83 -8.94
CA LEU A 84 10.07 1.61 -8.15
C LEU A 84 9.01 1.72 -7.05
N CYS A 85 8.15 0.72 -6.92
CA CYS A 85 7.08 0.70 -5.92
C CYS A 85 6.81 -0.72 -5.41
N ILE A 86 6.04 -0.82 -4.33
CA ILE A 86 5.41 -2.05 -3.87
C ILE A 86 3.89 -1.87 -3.87
N THR A 87 3.16 -2.96 -4.02
CA THR A 87 1.70 -2.97 -3.89
C THR A 87 1.30 -3.86 -2.72
N VAL A 88 0.44 -3.33 -1.87
CA VAL A 88 -0.25 -4.10 -0.84
C VAL A 88 -1.70 -4.25 -1.30
N SER A 89 -2.18 -5.48 -1.38
CA SER A 89 -3.53 -5.75 -1.87
C SER A 89 -4.25 -6.76 -0.99
N GLY A 90 -5.57 -6.72 -1.04
CA GLY A 90 -6.39 -7.62 -0.24
C GLY A 90 -7.79 -7.79 -0.83
N PRO A 91 -8.49 -8.86 -0.45
CA PRO A 91 -9.84 -9.11 -0.93
C PRO A 91 -10.85 -8.17 -0.29
N ILE A 92 -11.84 -7.76 -1.06
CA ILE A 92 -13.04 -7.08 -0.57
C ILE A 92 -14.09 -8.17 -0.37
N ILE A 93 -14.56 -8.29 0.86
CA ILE A 93 -15.54 -9.32 1.26
C ILE A 93 -16.85 -8.60 1.59
N ASP A 94 -17.96 -9.07 1.01
CA ASP A 94 -19.28 -8.50 1.26
C ASP A 94 -19.94 -9.07 2.52
N ASP A 95 -21.17 -8.62 2.79
CA ASP A 95 -21.95 -9.03 3.97
C ASP A 95 -22.30 -10.53 3.96
N ARG A 96 -22.21 -11.19 2.80
CA ARG A 96 -22.47 -12.61 2.62
C ARG A 96 -21.23 -13.46 2.69
N ASP A 97 -20.11 -12.85 3.10
CA ASP A 97 -18.80 -13.50 3.18
C ASP A 97 -18.28 -13.94 1.80
N GLU A 98 -18.70 -13.24 0.74
CA GLU A 98 -18.25 -13.49 -0.63
C GLU A 98 -17.22 -12.45 -1.06
N MET A 99 -16.19 -12.90 -1.77
CA MET A 99 -15.20 -12.00 -2.38
C MET A 99 -15.78 -11.32 -3.60
N VAL A 100 -15.81 -10.00 -3.59
CA VAL A 100 -16.42 -9.19 -4.67
C VAL A 100 -15.42 -8.33 -5.44
N GLY A 101 -14.19 -8.28 -5.00
CA GLY A 101 -13.13 -7.53 -5.66
C GLY A 101 -11.83 -7.58 -4.89
N ILE A 102 -10.82 -6.88 -5.42
CA ILE A 102 -9.51 -6.71 -4.79
C ILE A 102 -9.23 -5.22 -4.65
N PHE A 103 -8.87 -4.81 -3.44
CA PHE A 103 -8.40 -3.47 -3.12
C PHE A 103 -6.87 -3.46 -3.16
N GLY A 104 -6.29 -2.47 -3.82
CA GLY A 104 -4.84 -2.31 -3.91
C GLY A 104 -4.39 -0.92 -3.52
N VAL A 105 -3.23 -0.84 -2.90
CA VAL A 105 -2.53 0.41 -2.63
C VAL A 105 -1.09 0.31 -3.11
N ASP A 106 -0.60 1.38 -3.71
CA ASP A 106 0.78 1.48 -4.19
C ASP A 106 1.56 2.43 -3.29
N ILE A 107 2.75 1.98 -2.88
CA ILE A 107 3.67 2.74 -2.04
C ILE A 107 4.98 2.89 -2.81
N ARG A 108 5.46 4.12 -2.99
CA ARG A 108 6.75 4.36 -3.64
C ARG A 108 7.90 3.84 -2.78
N PHE A 109 8.91 3.29 -3.42
CA PHE A 109 10.12 2.82 -2.76
C PHE A 109 10.73 3.88 -1.82
N GLU A 110 10.79 5.13 -2.26
CA GLU A 110 11.35 6.24 -1.47
C GLU A 110 10.60 6.44 -0.15
N GLU A 111 9.28 6.34 -0.15
CA GLU A 111 8.46 6.46 1.06
C GLU A 111 8.65 5.26 1.99
N TRP A 112 8.74 4.06 1.42
CA TRP A 112 9.04 2.86 2.19
C TRP A 112 10.43 2.92 2.83
N ALA A 113 11.44 3.38 2.08
CA ALA A 113 12.81 3.50 2.55
C ALA A 113 12.94 4.48 3.74
N LYS A 114 12.21 5.58 3.70
CA LYS A 114 12.14 6.53 4.83
C LYS A 114 11.64 5.86 6.11
N ASN A 115 10.62 5.02 6.02
CA ASN A 115 10.08 4.29 7.16
C ASN A 115 11.10 3.28 7.72
N VAL A 116 11.85 2.61 6.86
CA VAL A 116 12.92 1.69 7.26
C VAL A 116 14.04 2.44 7.96
N ASP A 117 14.46 3.58 7.44
CA ASP A 117 15.50 4.42 8.04
C ASP A 117 15.08 4.89 9.43
N LEU A 118 13.84 5.32 9.61
CA LEU A 118 13.30 5.72 10.91
C LEU A 118 13.31 4.56 11.91
N ILE A 119 12.96 3.34 11.48
CA ILE A 119 12.99 2.15 12.33
C ILE A 119 14.43 1.81 12.71
N SER A 120 15.37 1.87 11.77
CA SER A 120 16.80 1.65 12.03
C SER A 120 17.34 2.64 13.04
N GLU A 121 17.04 3.92 12.87
CA GLU A 121 17.45 4.99 13.78
C GLU A 121 16.89 4.78 15.19
N ALA A 122 15.61 4.45 15.31
CA ALA A 122 14.98 4.14 16.59
C ALA A 122 15.64 2.92 17.26
N THR A 123 15.98 1.90 16.50
CA THR A 123 16.67 0.71 17.00
C THR A 123 18.05 1.05 17.53
N GLU A 124 18.83 1.86 16.82
CA GLU A 124 20.15 2.32 17.26
C GLU A 124 20.07 3.10 18.57
N LEU A 125 19.08 4.02 18.69
CA LEU A 125 18.85 4.78 19.91
C LEU A 125 18.50 3.88 21.10
N ALA A 126 17.67 2.87 20.89
CA ALA A 126 17.31 1.91 21.93
C ALA A 126 18.50 1.09 22.39
N LEU A 127 19.34 0.62 21.48
CA LEU A 127 20.57 -0.11 21.80
C LEU A 127 21.57 0.75 22.56
N LYS A 128 21.71 2.00 22.17
CA LYS A 128 22.57 2.96 22.87
C LYS A 128 22.14 3.18 24.32
N ALA A 129 20.83 3.37 24.54
CA ALA A 129 20.26 3.55 25.87
C ALA A 129 20.50 2.33 26.75
N GLU A 130 20.36 1.12 26.20
CA GLU A 130 20.62 -0.13 26.92
C GLU A 130 22.11 -0.25 27.28
N TYR A 131 23.01 0.07 26.37
CA TYR A 131 24.44 0.06 26.60
C TYR A 131 24.82 1.05 27.72
N GLU A 132 24.33 2.27 27.69
CA GLU A 132 24.58 3.28 28.72
C GLU A 132 24.11 2.83 30.11
N ALA A 133 22.94 2.17 30.17
CA ALA A 133 22.40 1.61 31.41
C ALA A 133 23.32 0.54 31.99
N LYS A 134 23.85 -0.35 31.14
CA LYS A 134 24.82 -1.39 31.55
C LYS A 134 26.15 -0.79 32.05
N MET A 135 26.62 0.24 31.37
CA MET A 135 27.85 0.93 31.78
C MET A 135 27.71 1.60 33.15
N LYS A 136 26.57 2.25 33.39
CA LYS A 136 26.26 2.85 34.71
C LYS A 136 26.21 1.77 35.82
N SER A 137 25.60 0.62 35.53
CA SER A 137 25.51 -0.49 36.46
C SER A 137 26.89 -1.02 36.82
N ASN A 138 27.80 -1.10 35.85
CA ASN A 138 29.18 -1.61 36.06
C ASN A 138 30.10 -0.62 36.75
N GLN A 139 29.76 0.66 36.82
CA GLN A 139 30.58 1.67 37.52
C GLN A 139 30.68 1.43 39.02
N TRP A 140 29.81 0.63 39.59
CA TRP A 140 29.76 0.33 41.02
C TRP A 140 30.46 -0.99 41.39
N LEU A 141 30.98 -1.65 40.40
CA LEU A 141 31.74 -2.86 40.58
C LEU A 141 33.25 -2.55 40.79
#